data_9cf54547232cd09c0aa22cd6e22cf19a
#
_entry.id   9cf54547232cd09c0aa22cd6e22cf19a
#
_cell.length_a   1.000
_cell.length_b   1.000
_cell.length_c   1.000
_cell.angle_alpha   90.00
_cell.angle_beta   90.00
_cell.angle_gamma   90.00
#
_symmetry.space_group_name_H-M   'P 1'
#
loop_
_entity.id
_entity.type
_entity.pdbx_description
1 polymer ?
#
loop_
_entity_poly.entity_id
_entity_poly.type
_entity_poly.pdbx_seq_one_letter_code
_entity_poly.pdbx_strand_id
1 'polypeptide(L)'
;MKYDVIVIGAGPGGIFSAYELVHKNSDLKIAVFEAGHALDKRHCPIDGDKVKSCIGCKSCSIMSGFGGAGAFSDGKYNITNDFGGTLYEYIGKKQSLELMKYVDEINMRYGGEGTKLYSTAGTRFKTVCIQNDLHLLDASVRHLGTDINYVVLGNLYAYLKDKVEFFFDTPVNSVVAEEAGGYTGVCKDASYTCENCIISVGRSGSKWMEKICDDLEIPTKSNRVDIGVRVELPAVVFAHLTDELYESKIVYRTEKYGDRVRTFCMNPKGAVVNENTNGIITVNGHSYEDPEKQTENTNFALLVAKHFSEPFKDSNGYGESIARLSNMLGGGVIVQRFGDLIRGRRSTQSRIDEAFITPTLSATPGDLSLVLPKRILDGIIEMIYALDKIAPGTANEDTLLYGVEVKFYNMEVDVDEKLETRHKGLYIIGDGSGITHSLSHASASGVYVARNITDFVK
;
A
#
# COMPACT_ATOMS: atom_id res chain seq x y z
N MET A 1 -9.74 -31.37 9.74
CA MET A 1 -10.29 -31.51 8.37
C MET A 1 -9.15 -31.39 7.39
N LYS A 2 -9.22 -32.16 6.27
CA LYS A 2 -8.15 -32.14 5.25
C LYS A 2 -8.63 -31.38 4.00
N TYR A 3 -7.78 -30.49 3.49
CA TYR A 3 -7.95 -29.72 2.27
C TYR A 3 -6.80 -29.99 1.31
N ASP A 4 -6.98 -29.73 0.03
CA ASP A 4 -5.89 -29.75 -0.95
C ASP A 4 -5.07 -28.45 -0.83
N VAL A 5 -5.76 -27.32 -0.64
CA VAL A 5 -5.13 -26.01 -0.48
C VAL A 5 -5.75 -25.24 0.70
N ILE A 6 -4.90 -24.72 1.58
CA ILE A 6 -5.29 -23.70 2.56
C ILE A 6 -4.70 -22.35 2.15
N VAL A 7 -5.55 -21.32 2.15
CA VAL A 7 -5.15 -19.93 1.96
C VAL A 7 -5.32 -19.19 3.27
N ILE A 8 -4.28 -18.53 3.76
CA ILE A 8 -4.27 -17.75 4.99
C ILE A 8 -4.25 -16.26 4.64
N GLY A 9 -5.37 -15.59 4.89
CA GLY A 9 -5.64 -14.20 4.53
C GLY A 9 -6.55 -14.05 3.31
N ALA A 10 -7.69 -13.37 3.50
CA ALA A 10 -8.66 -13.05 2.45
C ALA A 10 -8.48 -11.62 1.89
N GLY A 11 -7.23 -11.14 1.81
CA GLY A 11 -6.87 -9.95 1.06
C GLY A 11 -6.81 -10.22 -0.45
N PRO A 12 -6.42 -9.24 -1.27
CA PRO A 12 -6.39 -9.38 -2.73
C PRO A 12 -5.63 -10.63 -3.21
N GLY A 13 -4.45 -10.90 -2.65
CA GLY A 13 -3.68 -12.10 -3.02
C GLY A 13 -4.43 -13.40 -2.74
N GLY A 14 -5.03 -13.54 -1.55
CA GLY A 14 -5.78 -14.74 -1.17
C GLY A 14 -7.06 -14.93 -1.97
N ILE A 15 -7.82 -13.85 -2.22
CA ILE A 15 -9.05 -13.89 -3.03
C ILE A 15 -8.74 -14.35 -4.46
N PHE A 16 -7.71 -13.76 -5.09
CA PHE A 16 -7.35 -14.12 -6.47
C PHE A 16 -6.67 -15.49 -6.56
N SER A 17 -5.99 -15.94 -5.49
CA SER A 17 -5.55 -17.35 -5.41
C SER A 17 -6.74 -18.31 -5.39
N ALA A 18 -7.71 -18.09 -4.52
CA ALA A 18 -8.90 -18.90 -4.42
C ALA A 18 -9.71 -18.89 -5.74
N TYR A 19 -9.87 -17.71 -6.37
CA TYR A 19 -10.53 -17.56 -7.65
C TYR A 19 -9.88 -18.40 -8.74
N GLU A 20 -8.57 -18.28 -8.90
CA GLU A 20 -7.85 -18.98 -9.97
C GLU A 20 -7.77 -20.49 -9.72
N LEU A 21 -7.60 -20.94 -8.48
CA LEU A 21 -7.67 -22.36 -8.11
C LEU A 21 -9.00 -22.99 -8.53
N VAL A 22 -10.12 -22.37 -8.13
CA VAL A 22 -11.48 -22.82 -8.51
C VAL A 22 -11.69 -22.78 -10.01
N HIS A 23 -11.17 -21.73 -10.68
CA HIS A 23 -11.33 -21.58 -12.13
C HIS A 23 -10.56 -22.64 -12.92
N LYS A 24 -9.40 -23.07 -12.42
CA LYS A 24 -8.54 -24.06 -13.07
C LYS A 24 -8.93 -25.48 -12.73
N ASN A 25 -9.33 -25.75 -11.50
CA ASN A 25 -9.72 -27.06 -11.04
C ASN A 25 -10.82 -26.95 -9.97
N SER A 26 -12.07 -27.21 -10.37
CA SER A 26 -13.25 -27.11 -9.50
C SER A 26 -13.34 -28.19 -8.43
N ASP A 27 -12.54 -29.26 -8.54
CA ASP A 27 -12.62 -30.43 -7.65
C ASP A 27 -11.73 -30.26 -6.41
N LEU A 28 -10.87 -29.22 -6.39
CA LEU A 28 -10.02 -28.92 -5.25
C LEU A 28 -10.83 -28.51 -4.02
N LYS A 29 -10.52 -29.11 -2.89
CA LYS A 29 -11.03 -28.67 -1.58
C LYS A 29 -10.18 -27.53 -1.06
N ILE A 30 -10.73 -26.34 -1.10
CA ILE A 30 -10.03 -25.12 -0.73
C ILE A 30 -10.66 -24.53 0.53
N ALA A 31 -9.81 -24.16 1.50
CA ALA A 31 -10.21 -23.36 2.66
C ALA A 31 -9.49 -22.00 2.66
N VAL A 32 -10.21 -20.95 3.00
CA VAL A 32 -9.65 -19.60 3.21
C VAL A 32 -9.88 -19.18 4.64
N PHE A 33 -8.80 -18.92 5.37
CA PHE A 33 -8.82 -18.43 6.75
C PHE A 33 -8.57 -16.93 6.80
N GLU A 34 -9.46 -16.19 7.43
CA GLU A 34 -9.36 -14.75 7.60
C GLU A 34 -9.55 -14.38 9.08
N ALA A 35 -8.62 -13.56 9.59
CA ALA A 35 -8.65 -13.12 10.97
C ALA A 35 -9.75 -12.08 11.26
N GLY A 36 -10.21 -11.39 10.24
CA GLY A 36 -11.27 -10.38 10.32
C GLY A 36 -12.60 -10.89 9.77
N HIS A 37 -13.54 -9.96 9.63
CA HIS A 37 -14.93 -10.24 9.32
C HIS A 37 -15.19 -10.50 7.83
N ALA A 38 -16.30 -11.18 7.52
CA ALA A 38 -16.89 -11.21 6.18
C ALA A 38 -17.21 -9.78 5.71
N LEU A 39 -17.27 -9.57 4.39
CA LEU A 39 -17.37 -8.24 3.79
C LEU A 39 -18.56 -7.42 4.31
N ASP A 40 -19.73 -8.03 4.42
CA ASP A 40 -20.97 -7.42 4.90
C ASP A 40 -20.95 -7.08 6.40
N LYS A 41 -20.06 -7.69 7.18
CA LYS A 41 -19.89 -7.44 8.62
C LYS A 41 -18.75 -6.47 8.94
N ARG A 42 -18.01 -6.03 7.93
CA ARG A 42 -16.93 -5.07 8.11
C ARG A 42 -17.50 -3.66 8.31
N HIS A 43 -17.50 -3.20 9.54
CA HIS A 43 -17.97 -1.87 9.90
C HIS A 43 -17.03 -1.21 10.91
N CYS A 44 -16.56 0.00 10.58
CA CYS A 44 -15.79 0.80 11.53
C CYS A 44 -16.74 1.52 12.49
N PRO A 45 -16.54 1.45 13.81
CA PRO A 45 -17.41 2.12 14.76
C PRO A 45 -17.30 3.65 14.77
N ILE A 46 -16.32 4.23 14.08
CA ILE A 46 -16.20 5.68 13.95
C ILE A 46 -17.36 6.18 13.09
N ASP A 47 -18.25 6.97 13.69
CA ASP A 47 -19.43 7.56 13.06
C ASP A 47 -19.36 9.10 12.97
N GLY A 48 -18.28 9.70 13.51
CA GLY A 48 -18.08 11.16 13.55
C GLY A 48 -18.92 11.90 14.60
N ASP A 49 -19.87 11.24 15.23
CA ASP A 49 -20.77 11.82 16.26
C ASP A 49 -20.48 11.23 17.65
N LYS A 50 -20.81 9.98 17.87
CA LYS A 50 -20.59 9.29 19.15
C LYS A 50 -19.17 8.78 19.31
N VAL A 51 -18.61 8.22 18.23
CA VAL A 51 -17.23 7.71 18.19
C VAL A 51 -16.44 8.55 17.17
N LYS A 52 -15.68 9.52 17.69
CA LYS A 52 -14.95 10.50 16.86
C LYS A 52 -13.52 10.06 16.52
N SER A 53 -12.98 9.07 17.21
CA SER A 53 -11.60 8.61 17.06
C SER A 53 -11.50 7.10 17.15
N CYS A 54 -10.38 6.55 16.68
CA CYS A 54 -10.12 5.11 16.69
C CYS A 54 -10.14 4.55 18.13
N ILE A 55 -10.95 3.52 18.35
CA ILE A 55 -11.11 2.84 19.65
C ILE A 55 -10.19 1.61 19.81
N GLY A 56 -9.31 1.32 18.84
CA GLY A 56 -8.37 0.20 18.94
C GLY A 56 -9.05 -1.17 18.92
N CYS A 57 -9.96 -1.43 17.98
CA CYS A 57 -10.66 -2.71 17.86
C CYS A 57 -9.68 -3.89 17.79
N LYS A 58 -10.03 -5.02 18.42
CA LYS A 58 -9.24 -6.26 18.43
C LYS A 58 -8.97 -6.77 17.01
N SER A 59 -9.96 -6.69 16.13
CA SER A 59 -9.81 -6.85 14.68
C SER A 59 -10.30 -5.56 14.00
N CYS A 60 -9.41 -4.87 13.32
CA CYS A 60 -9.74 -3.59 12.67
C CYS A 60 -10.54 -3.86 11.39
N SER A 61 -11.82 -3.50 11.35
CA SER A 61 -12.68 -3.71 10.17
C SER A 61 -12.21 -2.96 8.92
N ILE A 62 -11.38 -1.93 9.04
CA ILE A 62 -10.76 -1.24 7.89
C ILE A 62 -9.58 -2.03 7.33
N MET A 63 -8.75 -2.62 8.19
CA MET A 63 -7.49 -3.25 7.79
C MET A 63 -7.62 -4.76 7.54
N SER A 64 -8.54 -5.45 8.24
CA SER A 64 -8.69 -6.90 8.24
C SER A 64 -10.11 -7.32 7.85
N GLY A 65 -10.24 -8.51 7.26
CA GLY A 65 -11.48 -9.08 6.74
C GLY A 65 -11.42 -9.30 5.24
N PHE A 66 -12.51 -9.79 4.66
CA PHE A 66 -12.58 -10.07 3.23
C PHE A 66 -12.26 -8.83 2.38
N GLY A 67 -11.33 -8.95 1.45
CA GLY A 67 -10.77 -7.82 0.68
C GLY A 67 -9.57 -7.14 1.32
N GLY A 68 -9.22 -7.50 2.59
CA GLY A 68 -8.11 -6.89 3.31
C GLY A 68 -8.26 -5.37 3.48
N ALA A 69 -7.16 -4.64 3.63
CA ALA A 69 -7.15 -3.17 3.63
C ALA A 69 -7.63 -2.58 2.28
N GLY A 70 -7.56 -3.37 1.21
CA GLY A 70 -8.02 -2.97 -0.12
C GLY A 70 -9.51 -2.71 -0.23
N ALA A 71 -10.35 -3.35 0.59
CA ALA A 71 -11.81 -3.24 0.48
C ALA A 71 -12.34 -1.82 0.72
N PHE A 72 -11.68 -1.05 1.56
CA PHE A 72 -12.05 0.34 1.87
C PHE A 72 -11.05 1.36 1.34
N SER A 73 -10.16 0.93 0.45
CA SER A 73 -9.28 1.83 -0.30
C SER A 73 -10.04 2.46 -1.47
N ASP A 74 -9.38 3.39 -2.15
CA ASP A 74 -9.88 4.01 -3.37
C ASP A 74 -9.85 3.08 -4.60
N GLY A 75 -9.54 1.81 -4.43
CA GLY A 75 -9.59 0.80 -5.49
C GLY A 75 -8.67 1.08 -6.67
N LYS A 76 -7.45 1.59 -6.41
CA LYS A 76 -6.45 1.82 -7.45
C LYS A 76 -5.70 0.53 -7.80
N TYR A 77 -5.97 -0.01 -8.97
CA TYR A 77 -5.23 -1.13 -9.54
C TYR A 77 -4.17 -0.62 -10.51
N ASN A 78 -2.92 -0.68 -10.08
CA ASN A 78 -1.76 -0.21 -10.85
C ASN A 78 -1.19 -1.34 -11.71
N ILE A 79 -1.22 -1.19 -13.03
CA ILE A 79 -0.68 -2.15 -14.00
C ILE A 79 0.70 -1.61 -14.43
N THR A 80 1.73 -2.00 -13.69
CA THR A 80 3.09 -1.51 -13.89
C THR A 80 4.11 -2.38 -13.16
N ASN A 81 5.36 -2.39 -13.62
CA ASN A 81 6.50 -2.95 -12.90
C ASN A 81 7.37 -1.86 -12.21
N ASP A 82 7.05 -0.59 -12.38
CA ASP A 82 7.89 0.50 -11.88
C ASP A 82 7.65 0.83 -10.41
N PHE A 83 6.50 0.38 -9.88
CA PHE A 83 6.14 0.52 -8.46
C PHE A 83 5.05 -0.48 -8.07
N GLY A 84 4.82 -0.64 -6.75
CA GLY A 84 3.79 -1.53 -6.20
C GLY A 84 4.27 -2.95 -5.89
N GLY A 85 5.54 -3.24 -6.12
CA GLY A 85 6.17 -4.52 -5.79
C GLY A 85 7.33 -4.86 -6.72
N THR A 86 7.99 -5.96 -6.41
CA THR A 86 9.12 -6.52 -7.15
C THR A 86 8.80 -7.88 -7.78
N LEU A 87 7.52 -8.19 -7.95
CA LEU A 87 7.04 -9.46 -8.52
C LEU A 87 7.75 -9.82 -9.84
N TYR A 88 8.07 -8.81 -10.66
CA TYR A 88 8.76 -8.98 -11.93
C TYR A 88 10.20 -9.53 -11.80
N GLU A 89 10.83 -9.42 -10.64
CA GLU A 89 12.17 -9.97 -10.39
C GLU A 89 12.13 -11.50 -10.30
N TYR A 90 10.99 -12.06 -9.88
CA TYR A 90 10.76 -13.50 -9.75
C TYR A 90 10.23 -14.13 -11.04
N ILE A 91 9.25 -13.48 -11.68
CA ILE A 91 8.51 -14.08 -12.80
C ILE A 91 8.75 -13.39 -14.17
N GLY A 92 9.57 -12.35 -14.19
CA GLY A 92 9.85 -11.55 -15.38
C GLY A 92 8.82 -10.46 -15.66
N LYS A 93 9.28 -9.37 -16.27
CA LYS A 93 8.48 -8.15 -16.50
C LYS A 93 7.23 -8.38 -17.34
N LYS A 94 7.34 -9.19 -18.40
CA LYS A 94 6.23 -9.45 -19.32
C LYS A 94 5.11 -10.21 -18.62
N GLN A 95 5.44 -11.30 -17.96
CA GLN A 95 4.47 -12.15 -17.27
C GLN A 95 3.80 -11.41 -16.11
N SER A 96 4.54 -10.61 -15.35
CA SER A 96 3.99 -9.77 -14.27
C SER A 96 2.91 -8.81 -14.80
N LEU A 97 3.18 -8.10 -15.92
CA LEU A 97 2.19 -7.20 -16.53
C LEU A 97 0.98 -7.96 -17.11
N GLU A 98 1.18 -9.12 -17.73
CA GLU A 98 0.09 -9.95 -18.25
C GLU A 98 -0.86 -10.41 -17.13
N LEU A 99 -0.30 -10.82 -15.99
CA LEU A 99 -1.09 -11.20 -14.82
C LEU A 99 -1.87 -10.02 -14.23
N MET A 100 -1.26 -8.83 -14.13
CA MET A 100 -1.96 -7.64 -13.67
C MET A 100 -3.11 -7.23 -14.61
N LYS A 101 -2.94 -7.36 -15.92
CA LYS A 101 -4.01 -7.15 -16.91
C LYS A 101 -5.13 -8.18 -16.75
N TYR A 102 -4.79 -9.44 -16.54
CA TYR A 102 -5.77 -10.50 -16.28
C TYR A 102 -6.58 -10.22 -15.00
N VAL A 103 -5.94 -9.71 -13.95
CA VAL A 103 -6.62 -9.23 -12.73
C VAL A 103 -7.59 -8.08 -13.06
N ASP A 104 -7.19 -7.13 -13.88
CA ASP A 104 -8.06 -6.03 -14.32
C ASP A 104 -9.28 -6.54 -15.10
N GLU A 105 -9.10 -7.52 -16.00
CA GLU A 105 -10.20 -8.16 -16.74
C GLU A 105 -11.20 -8.86 -15.79
N ILE A 106 -10.71 -9.50 -14.73
CA ILE A 106 -11.58 -10.09 -13.70
C ILE A 106 -12.35 -8.98 -12.98
N ASN A 107 -11.69 -7.93 -12.55
CA ASN A 107 -12.36 -6.80 -11.89
C ASN A 107 -13.46 -6.20 -12.78
N MET A 108 -13.19 -6.03 -14.08
CA MET A 108 -14.20 -5.54 -15.04
C MET A 108 -15.40 -6.49 -15.10
N ARG A 109 -15.16 -7.79 -15.23
CA ARG A 109 -16.21 -8.82 -15.28
C ARG A 109 -17.10 -8.84 -14.04
N TYR A 110 -16.56 -8.51 -12.88
CA TYR A 110 -17.26 -8.57 -11.60
C TYR A 110 -17.82 -7.21 -11.12
N GLY A 111 -17.92 -6.22 -11.99
CA GLY A 111 -18.63 -4.98 -11.71
C GLY A 111 -17.83 -3.69 -11.95
N GLY A 112 -16.58 -3.82 -12.43
CA GLY A 112 -15.73 -2.68 -12.75
C GLY A 112 -15.99 -2.05 -14.13
N GLU A 113 -16.93 -2.60 -14.94
CA GLU A 113 -17.22 -2.07 -16.28
C GLU A 113 -17.57 -0.58 -16.27
N GLY A 114 -17.07 0.15 -17.27
CA GLY A 114 -17.30 1.58 -17.40
C GLY A 114 -16.33 2.46 -16.64
N THR A 115 -15.48 1.90 -15.78
CA THR A 115 -14.46 2.71 -15.10
C THR A 115 -13.29 3.06 -16.01
N LYS A 116 -12.74 4.27 -15.84
CA LYS A 116 -11.66 4.79 -16.68
C LYS A 116 -10.33 4.11 -16.34
N LEU A 117 -9.59 3.72 -17.38
CA LEU A 117 -8.19 3.34 -17.28
C LEU A 117 -7.32 4.55 -17.65
N TYR A 118 -6.62 5.12 -16.69
CA TYR A 118 -5.63 6.16 -16.91
C TYR A 118 -4.32 5.53 -17.35
N SER A 119 -3.56 6.20 -18.21
CA SER A 119 -2.29 5.66 -18.69
C SER A 119 -1.27 6.77 -18.96
N THR A 120 -0.02 6.49 -18.63
CA THR A 120 1.12 7.34 -19.00
C THR A 120 1.61 7.08 -20.44
N ALA A 121 1.01 6.12 -21.14
CA ALA A 121 1.38 5.83 -22.52
C ALA A 121 1.00 7.00 -23.45
N GLY A 122 1.99 7.50 -24.20
CA GLY A 122 1.78 8.58 -25.17
C GLY A 122 1.60 9.98 -24.56
N THR A 123 1.68 10.14 -23.24
CA THR A 123 1.60 11.47 -22.62
C THR A 123 2.84 12.32 -22.95
N ARG A 124 2.60 13.62 -23.21
CA ARG A 124 3.67 14.61 -23.38
C ARG A 124 4.48 14.82 -22.09
N PHE A 125 3.92 14.52 -20.94
CA PHE A 125 4.57 14.74 -19.64
C PHE A 125 5.83 13.91 -19.44
N LYS A 126 5.99 12.79 -20.15
CA LYS A 126 7.28 12.06 -20.15
C LYS A 126 8.41 12.93 -20.69
N THR A 127 8.20 13.58 -21.83
CA THR A 127 9.20 14.48 -22.42
C THR A 127 9.45 15.68 -21.53
N VAL A 128 8.40 16.29 -21.00
CA VAL A 128 8.52 17.44 -20.09
C VAL A 128 9.30 17.07 -18.83
N CYS A 129 9.05 15.91 -18.24
CA CYS A 129 9.81 15.42 -17.09
C CYS A 129 11.29 15.23 -17.43
N ILE A 130 11.61 14.52 -18.52
CA ILE A 130 12.99 14.25 -18.94
C ILE A 130 13.77 15.56 -19.19
N GLN A 131 13.14 16.56 -19.80
CA GLN A 131 13.74 17.87 -20.04
C GLN A 131 14.08 18.66 -18.76
N ASN A 132 13.53 18.24 -17.62
CA ASN A 132 13.72 18.87 -16.31
C ASN A 132 14.33 17.91 -15.27
N ASP A 133 15.11 16.91 -15.74
CA ASP A 133 15.79 15.92 -14.88
C ASP A 133 14.87 15.10 -13.98
N LEU A 134 13.59 15.04 -14.36
CA LEU A 134 12.56 14.23 -13.72
C LEU A 134 12.26 13.00 -14.55
N HIS A 135 11.74 11.96 -13.91
CA HIS A 135 11.31 10.74 -14.56
C HIS A 135 9.89 10.37 -14.17
N LEU A 136 8.97 10.45 -15.13
CA LEU A 136 7.61 9.96 -14.97
C LEU A 136 7.59 8.45 -15.12
N LEU A 137 7.19 7.73 -14.09
CA LEU A 137 7.09 6.27 -14.10
C LEU A 137 5.95 5.81 -15.02
N ASP A 138 6.18 4.69 -15.68
CA ASP A 138 5.19 4.08 -16.57
C ASP A 138 4.14 3.31 -15.79
N ALA A 139 2.88 3.64 -16.02
CA ALA A 139 1.76 2.92 -15.42
C ALA A 139 0.49 3.06 -16.26
N SER A 140 -0.35 2.03 -16.18
CA SER A 140 -1.78 2.15 -16.39
C SER A 140 -2.49 1.95 -15.05
N VAL A 141 -3.44 2.81 -14.72
CA VAL A 141 -4.12 2.82 -13.42
C VAL A 141 -5.62 2.70 -13.64
N ARG A 142 -6.20 1.60 -13.15
CA ARG A 142 -7.65 1.48 -13.01
C ARG A 142 -8.06 2.06 -11.69
N HIS A 143 -8.87 3.10 -11.70
CA HIS A 143 -9.45 3.67 -10.50
C HIS A 143 -10.92 3.23 -10.41
N LEU A 144 -11.20 2.33 -9.47
CA LEU A 144 -12.55 1.83 -9.23
C LEU A 144 -13.33 2.74 -8.28
N GLY A 145 -12.63 3.48 -7.43
CA GLY A 145 -13.24 4.10 -6.27
C GLY A 145 -13.63 3.08 -5.19
N THR A 146 -13.96 3.55 -4.01
CA THR A 146 -14.32 2.68 -2.88
C THR A 146 -15.60 1.90 -3.16
N ASP A 147 -16.60 2.55 -3.74
CA ASP A 147 -17.94 1.96 -3.95
C ASP A 147 -17.91 0.84 -4.99
N ILE A 148 -17.32 1.08 -6.16
CA ILE A 148 -17.23 0.06 -7.23
C ILE A 148 -16.31 -1.07 -6.78
N ASN A 149 -15.21 -0.76 -6.11
CA ASN A 149 -14.31 -1.77 -5.55
C ASN A 149 -15.04 -2.69 -4.56
N TYR A 150 -15.91 -2.15 -3.72
CA TYR A 150 -16.76 -2.92 -2.81
C TYR A 150 -17.72 -3.84 -3.57
N VAL A 151 -18.35 -3.35 -4.65
CA VAL A 151 -19.23 -4.17 -5.52
C VAL A 151 -18.45 -5.31 -6.17
N VAL A 152 -17.26 -5.04 -6.72
CA VAL A 152 -16.38 -6.07 -7.32
C VAL A 152 -16.03 -7.16 -6.30
N LEU A 153 -15.64 -6.78 -5.09
CA LEU A 153 -15.32 -7.73 -4.02
C LEU A 153 -16.55 -8.53 -3.58
N GLY A 154 -17.73 -7.90 -3.49
CA GLY A 154 -18.99 -8.57 -3.17
C GLY A 154 -19.38 -9.62 -4.22
N ASN A 155 -19.22 -9.32 -5.50
CA ASN A 155 -19.50 -10.24 -6.59
C ASN A 155 -18.49 -11.39 -6.66
N LEU A 156 -17.20 -11.14 -6.39
CA LEU A 156 -16.18 -12.17 -6.26
C LEU A 156 -16.49 -13.09 -5.06
N TYR A 157 -16.90 -12.55 -3.93
CA TYR A 157 -17.33 -13.34 -2.78
C TYR A 157 -18.54 -14.21 -3.11
N ALA A 158 -19.56 -13.64 -3.76
CA ALA A 158 -20.75 -14.38 -4.18
C ALA A 158 -20.42 -15.54 -5.13
N TYR A 159 -19.41 -15.38 -6.01
CA TYR A 159 -18.92 -16.44 -6.88
C TYR A 159 -18.18 -17.54 -6.12
N LEU A 160 -17.41 -17.17 -5.08
CA LEU A 160 -16.52 -18.10 -4.36
C LEU A 160 -17.19 -18.83 -3.22
N LYS A 161 -18.16 -18.24 -2.52
CA LYS A 161 -18.73 -18.72 -1.26
C LYS A 161 -19.29 -20.16 -1.30
N ASP A 162 -19.75 -20.61 -2.46
CA ASP A 162 -20.31 -21.97 -2.64
C ASP A 162 -19.26 -22.96 -3.16
N LYS A 163 -18.02 -22.53 -3.41
CA LYS A 163 -16.93 -23.32 -4.00
C LYS A 163 -15.72 -23.44 -3.08
N VAL A 164 -15.62 -22.55 -2.12
CA VAL A 164 -14.49 -22.43 -1.19
C VAL A 164 -15.05 -22.30 0.22
N GLU A 165 -14.47 -23.01 1.17
CA GLU A 165 -14.86 -22.90 2.57
C GLU A 165 -14.16 -21.69 3.22
N PHE A 166 -14.93 -20.66 3.61
CA PHE A 166 -14.43 -19.47 4.25
C PHE A 166 -14.57 -19.54 5.76
N PHE A 167 -13.48 -19.34 6.48
CA PHE A 167 -13.41 -19.22 7.94
C PHE A 167 -13.07 -17.77 8.32
N PHE A 168 -14.10 -16.96 8.54
CA PHE A 168 -13.96 -15.59 9.04
C PHE A 168 -13.82 -15.58 10.57
N ASP A 169 -13.25 -14.50 11.10
CA ASP A 169 -12.99 -14.35 12.55
C ASP A 169 -12.15 -15.50 13.12
N THR A 170 -11.37 -16.14 12.25
CA THR A 170 -10.62 -17.37 12.54
C THR A 170 -9.13 -17.17 12.24
N PRO A 171 -8.40 -16.47 13.13
CA PRO A 171 -6.96 -16.29 12.96
C PRO A 171 -6.23 -17.64 13.06
N VAL A 172 -5.35 -17.89 12.10
CA VAL A 172 -4.36 -18.98 12.20
C VAL A 172 -3.23 -18.54 13.11
N ASN A 173 -2.98 -19.29 14.18
CA ASN A 173 -1.97 -18.94 15.19
C ASN A 173 -0.57 -19.39 14.79
N SER A 174 -0.47 -20.57 14.15
CA SER A 174 0.79 -21.12 13.64
C SER A 174 0.55 -22.03 12.44
N VAL A 175 1.60 -22.24 11.67
CA VAL A 175 1.66 -23.20 10.56
C VAL A 175 2.77 -24.19 10.88
N VAL A 176 2.45 -25.48 10.83
CA VAL A 176 3.38 -26.56 11.13
C VAL A 176 3.59 -27.40 9.87
N ALA A 177 4.83 -27.62 9.50
CA ALA A 177 5.16 -28.56 8.42
C ALA A 177 5.05 -30.00 8.95
N GLU A 178 4.35 -30.87 8.22
CA GLU A 178 4.16 -32.26 8.60
C GLU A 178 5.29 -33.16 8.08
N GLU A 179 5.74 -34.13 8.88
CA GLU A 179 6.81 -35.08 8.47
C GLU A 179 6.41 -35.89 7.21
N ALA A 180 5.14 -36.19 7.06
CA ALA A 180 4.60 -36.91 5.89
C ALA A 180 4.39 -36.02 4.66
N GLY A 181 4.73 -34.73 4.75
CA GLY A 181 4.46 -33.70 3.75
C GLY A 181 3.13 -32.97 3.96
N GLY A 182 3.07 -31.73 3.49
CA GLY A 182 1.94 -30.82 3.71
C GLY A 182 2.05 -30.02 5.01
N TYR A 183 0.95 -29.38 5.38
CA TYR A 183 0.95 -28.38 6.46
C TYR A 183 -0.30 -28.51 7.34
N THR A 184 -0.13 -28.15 8.61
CA THR A 184 -1.23 -27.99 9.56
C THR A 184 -1.34 -26.53 9.97
N GLY A 185 -2.44 -25.87 9.63
CA GLY A 185 -2.84 -24.59 10.17
C GLY A 185 -3.51 -24.78 11.53
N VAL A 186 -2.94 -24.20 12.58
CA VAL A 186 -3.45 -24.30 13.94
C VAL A 186 -4.22 -23.02 14.27
N CYS A 187 -5.52 -23.17 14.53
CA CYS A 187 -6.39 -22.13 15.06
C CYS A 187 -6.62 -22.33 16.57
N LYS A 188 -7.38 -21.42 17.20
CA LYS A 188 -7.63 -21.49 18.64
C LYS A 188 -8.29 -22.82 19.05
N ASP A 189 -9.29 -23.26 18.31
CA ASP A 189 -10.18 -24.36 18.73
C ASP A 189 -10.08 -25.59 17.79
N ALA A 190 -9.31 -25.50 16.72
CA ALA A 190 -9.18 -26.58 15.72
C ALA A 190 -7.89 -26.49 14.92
N SER A 191 -7.53 -27.62 14.29
CA SER A 191 -6.41 -27.69 13.35
C SER A 191 -6.89 -28.26 12.00
N TYR A 192 -6.30 -27.75 10.94
CA TYR A 192 -6.67 -28.07 9.56
C TYR A 192 -5.43 -28.42 8.75
N THR A 193 -5.48 -29.53 8.02
CA THR A 193 -4.34 -30.01 7.24
C THR A 193 -4.52 -29.73 5.75
N CYS A 194 -3.42 -29.49 5.05
CA CYS A 194 -3.44 -29.34 3.58
C CYS A 194 -2.16 -29.88 2.96
N GLU A 195 -2.21 -30.09 1.65
CA GLU A 195 -1.03 -30.43 0.85
C GLU A 195 -0.26 -29.17 0.46
N ASN A 196 -0.97 -28.09 0.12
CA ASN A 196 -0.39 -26.79 -0.22
C ASN A 196 -0.94 -25.69 0.70
N CYS A 197 -0.07 -24.81 1.14
CA CYS A 197 -0.42 -23.68 1.99
C CYS A 197 0.01 -22.38 1.32
N ILE A 198 -0.93 -21.45 1.13
CA ILE A 198 -0.67 -20.10 0.59
C ILE A 198 -0.86 -19.09 1.72
N ILE A 199 0.20 -18.43 2.13
CA ILE A 199 0.14 -17.34 3.10
C ILE A 199 0.06 -16.01 2.35
N SER A 200 -1.06 -15.30 2.52
CA SER A 200 -1.36 -14.03 1.85
C SER A 200 -1.84 -12.98 2.84
N VAL A 201 -1.06 -12.77 3.89
CA VAL A 201 -1.38 -11.76 4.92
C VAL A 201 -0.95 -10.37 4.47
N GLY A 202 -1.63 -9.35 5.01
CA GLY A 202 -1.29 -7.94 4.81
C GLY A 202 -0.34 -7.42 5.89
N ARG A 203 -0.12 -6.10 5.92
CA ARG A 203 0.74 -5.41 6.91
C ARG A 203 0.32 -5.67 8.37
N SER A 204 -0.96 -5.79 8.63
CA SER A 204 -1.45 -6.14 9.97
C SER A 204 -0.98 -7.50 10.47
N GLY A 205 -0.61 -8.40 9.57
CA GLY A 205 -0.06 -9.71 9.86
C GLY A 205 1.49 -9.77 9.92
N SER A 206 2.22 -8.66 9.82
CA SER A 206 3.68 -8.68 9.67
C SER A 206 4.38 -9.37 10.84
N LYS A 207 4.01 -9.07 12.08
CA LYS A 207 4.59 -9.72 13.28
C LYS A 207 4.28 -11.22 13.35
N TRP A 208 3.08 -11.61 12.91
CA TRP A 208 2.74 -13.02 12.80
C TRP A 208 3.56 -13.70 11.69
N MET A 209 3.78 -13.00 10.57
CA MET A 209 4.62 -13.50 9.47
C MET A 209 6.08 -13.69 9.89
N GLU A 210 6.64 -12.73 10.63
CA GLU A 210 7.99 -12.84 11.23
C GLU A 210 8.10 -14.11 12.06
N LYS A 211 7.12 -14.33 12.96
CA LYS A 211 7.09 -15.54 13.78
C LYS A 211 7.00 -16.83 12.94
N ILE A 212 6.18 -16.87 11.89
CA ILE A 212 6.10 -18.04 11.00
C ILE A 212 7.42 -18.29 10.30
N CYS A 213 8.10 -17.23 9.83
CA CYS A 213 9.42 -17.37 9.22
C CYS A 213 10.44 -17.90 10.21
N ASP A 214 10.45 -17.42 11.45
CA ASP A 214 11.33 -17.90 12.51
C ASP A 214 11.04 -19.37 12.87
N ASP A 215 9.76 -19.71 13.11
CA ASP A 215 9.32 -21.07 13.50
C ASP A 215 9.64 -22.12 12.41
N LEU A 216 9.60 -21.73 11.13
CA LEU A 216 9.88 -22.59 9.98
C LEU A 216 11.30 -22.36 9.41
N GLU A 217 12.12 -21.57 10.08
CA GLU A 217 13.49 -21.20 9.66
C GLU A 217 13.56 -20.67 8.22
N ILE A 218 12.54 -19.93 7.76
CA ILE A 218 12.51 -19.32 6.43
C ILE A 218 13.35 -18.04 6.46
N PRO A 219 14.37 -17.90 5.61
CA PRO A 219 15.20 -16.71 5.57
C PRO A 219 14.38 -15.46 5.17
N THR A 220 14.71 -14.32 5.77
CA THR A 220 14.14 -13.04 5.44
C THR A 220 15.21 -11.98 5.23
N LYS A 221 14.91 -10.96 4.43
CA LYS A 221 15.80 -9.82 4.19
C LYS A 221 15.13 -8.54 4.67
N SER A 222 15.93 -7.59 5.18
CA SER A 222 15.42 -6.25 5.49
C SER A 222 14.95 -5.56 4.22
N ASN A 223 13.76 -4.99 4.28
CA ASN A 223 13.23 -4.17 3.20
C ASN A 223 13.58 -2.69 3.43
N ARG A 224 13.26 -1.85 2.45
CA ARG A 224 13.42 -0.40 2.54
C ARG A 224 12.39 0.21 3.49
N VAL A 225 12.62 1.45 3.87
CA VAL A 225 11.63 2.36 4.42
C VAL A 225 11.63 3.64 3.60
N ASP A 226 10.46 4.17 3.28
CA ASP A 226 10.34 5.45 2.60
C ASP A 226 9.88 6.51 3.61
N ILE A 227 10.63 7.61 3.71
CA ILE A 227 10.41 8.66 4.71
C ILE A 227 10.35 10.02 4.02
N GLY A 228 9.41 10.85 4.43
CA GLY A 228 9.29 12.19 3.88
C GLY A 228 8.16 13.01 4.46
N VAL A 229 7.54 13.79 3.60
CA VAL A 229 6.48 14.73 3.94
C VAL A 229 5.29 14.57 3.01
N ARG A 230 4.12 15.01 3.46
CA ARG A 230 2.99 15.29 2.59
C ARG A 230 2.99 16.76 2.22
N VAL A 231 2.93 17.02 0.94
CA VAL A 231 2.82 18.37 0.36
C VAL A 231 1.34 18.66 0.15
N GLU A 232 0.90 19.86 0.49
CA GLU A 232 -0.42 20.37 0.16
C GLU A 232 -0.29 21.74 -0.50
N LEU A 233 -0.97 21.92 -1.61
CA LEU A 233 -0.94 23.15 -2.43
C LEU A 233 -2.26 23.29 -3.20
N PRO A 234 -2.57 24.49 -3.76
CA PRO A 234 -3.79 24.69 -4.54
C PRO A 234 -3.89 23.70 -5.72
N ALA A 235 -5.06 23.12 -5.92
CA ALA A 235 -5.29 22.09 -6.94
C ALA A 235 -4.93 22.56 -8.36
N VAL A 236 -5.08 23.86 -8.63
CA VAL A 236 -4.77 24.48 -9.93
C VAL A 236 -3.29 24.28 -10.34
N VAL A 237 -2.36 24.16 -9.39
CA VAL A 237 -0.93 23.97 -9.66
C VAL A 237 -0.67 22.67 -10.38
N PHE A 238 -1.36 21.59 -10.01
CA PHE A 238 -1.20 20.27 -10.60
C PHE A 238 -2.34 19.86 -11.54
N ALA A 239 -3.38 20.70 -11.75
CA ALA A 239 -4.56 20.35 -12.53
C ALA A 239 -4.20 19.80 -13.92
N HIS A 240 -3.25 20.43 -14.63
CA HIS A 240 -2.80 20.01 -15.95
C HIS A 240 -2.19 18.60 -16.01
N LEU A 241 -1.64 18.09 -14.89
CA LEU A 241 -1.15 16.73 -14.74
C LEU A 241 -2.23 15.78 -14.25
N THR A 242 -3.02 16.20 -13.24
CA THR A 242 -4.01 15.32 -12.60
C THR A 242 -5.25 15.08 -13.46
N ASP A 243 -5.63 16.02 -14.32
CA ASP A 243 -6.74 15.86 -15.25
C ASP A 243 -6.46 14.80 -16.34
N GLU A 244 -5.17 14.66 -16.74
CA GLU A 244 -4.75 13.67 -17.73
C GLU A 244 -4.36 12.33 -17.10
N LEU A 245 -3.54 12.37 -16.03
CA LEU A 245 -2.90 11.18 -15.46
C LEU A 245 -3.54 10.70 -14.16
N TYR A 246 -4.43 11.48 -13.54
CA TYR A 246 -5.01 11.31 -12.21
C TYR A 246 -3.95 11.27 -11.11
N GLU A 247 -3.10 10.25 -11.09
CA GLU A 247 -1.97 10.09 -10.16
C GLU A 247 -0.67 9.95 -10.93
N SER A 248 0.20 10.94 -10.86
CA SER A 248 1.52 10.90 -11.48
C SER A 248 2.59 10.51 -10.47
N LYS A 249 3.36 9.47 -10.78
CA LYS A 249 4.53 9.06 -9.99
C LYS A 249 5.79 9.55 -10.67
N ILE A 250 6.35 10.62 -10.13
CA ILE A 250 7.52 11.31 -10.67
C ILE A 250 8.69 11.06 -9.73
N VAL A 251 9.82 10.68 -10.31
CA VAL A 251 11.06 10.40 -9.59
C VAL A 251 12.08 11.47 -9.95
N TYR A 252 12.79 11.96 -8.95
CA TYR A 252 13.96 12.81 -9.06
C TYR A 252 15.17 12.13 -8.41
N ARG A 253 16.33 12.26 -9.00
CA ARG A 253 17.59 11.83 -8.40
C ARG A 253 18.32 13.08 -7.93
N THR A 254 18.47 13.20 -6.62
CA THR A 254 19.09 14.39 -5.99
C THR A 254 20.51 14.60 -6.50
N GLU A 255 20.86 15.85 -6.80
CA GLU A 255 22.20 16.21 -7.27
C GLU A 255 23.24 15.97 -6.15
N LYS A 256 22.89 16.36 -4.93
CA LYS A 256 23.81 16.31 -3.80
C LYS A 256 24.16 14.91 -3.32
N TYR A 257 23.19 13.98 -3.30
CA TYR A 257 23.38 12.68 -2.67
C TYR A 257 23.12 11.50 -3.61
N GLY A 258 22.57 11.73 -4.81
CA GLY A 258 22.17 10.69 -5.73
C GLY A 258 20.94 9.87 -5.24
N ASP A 259 20.28 10.32 -4.17
CA ASP A 259 19.11 9.64 -3.62
C ASP A 259 17.89 9.77 -4.55
N ARG A 260 17.04 8.76 -4.58
CA ARG A 260 15.76 8.82 -5.28
C ARG A 260 14.71 9.42 -4.37
N VAL A 261 14.12 10.53 -4.81
CA VAL A 261 12.92 11.13 -4.21
C VAL A 261 11.76 10.92 -5.18
N ARG A 262 10.60 10.59 -4.69
CA ARG A 262 9.43 10.34 -5.55
C ARG A 262 8.17 10.97 -5.01
N THR A 263 7.28 11.37 -5.91
CA THR A 263 5.89 11.62 -5.56
C THR A 263 5.18 10.30 -5.26
N PHE A 264 4.26 10.32 -4.31
CA PHE A 264 3.48 9.14 -3.95
C PHE A 264 2.08 9.54 -3.51
N CYS A 265 1.08 8.69 -3.79
CA CYS A 265 -0.31 8.87 -3.36
C CYS A 265 -0.82 10.30 -3.58
N MET A 266 -0.86 10.73 -4.84
CA MET A 266 -1.40 12.03 -5.22
C MET A 266 -2.93 12.00 -5.16
N ASN A 267 -3.49 13.00 -4.51
CA ASN A 267 -4.92 13.13 -4.27
C ASN A 267 -5.39 14.49 -4.81
N PRO A 268 -5.84 14.55 -6.07
CA PRO A 268 -6.43 15.77 -6.62
C PRO A 268 -7.67 16.16 -5.83
N LYS A 269 -7.78 17.45 -5.45
CA LYS A 269 -8.87 17.99 -4.66
C LYS A 269 -9.18 17.20 -3.38
N GLY A 270 -8.15 16.58 -2.82
CA GLY A 270 -8.23 15.72 -1.64
C GLY A 270 -7.82 16.44 -0.36
N ALA A 271 -7.98 15.75 0.77
CA ALA A 271 -7.59 16.24 2.08
C ALA A 271 -6.36 15.51 2.63
N VAL A 272 -5.56 16.22 3.41
CA VAL A 272 -4.51 15.65 4.24
C VAL A 272 -5.16 15.05 5.49
N VAL A 273 -4.74 13.84 5.90
CA VAL A 273 -5.32 13.11 7.02
C VAL A 273 -4.24 12.52 7.92
N ASN A 274 -4.60 12.27 9.18
CA ASN A 274 -3.76 11.51 10.10
C ASN A 274 -3.94 10.01 9.88
N GLU A 275 -2.84 9.27 10.01
CA GLU A 275 -2.84 7.80 10.10
C GLU A 275 -2.25 7.39 11.44
N ASN A 276 -2.95 6.58 12.21
CA ASN A 276 -2.48 6.07 13.49
C ASN A 276 -2.18 4.58 13.38
N THR A 277 -0.91 4.22 13.53
CA THR A 277 -0.46 2.83 13.54
C THR A 277 0.19 2.54 14.88
N ASN A 278 -0.47 1.75 15.73
CA ASN A 278 0.03 1.35 17.05
C ASN A 278 0.46 2.53 17.94
N GLY A 279 -0.29 3.64 17.90
CA GLY A 279 -0.01 4.84 18.70
C GLY A 279 1.03 5.78 18.08
N ILE A 280 1.54 5.47 16.91
CA ILE A 280 2.40 6.36 16.13
C ILE A 280 1.54 7.08 15.09
N ILE A 281 1.53 8.40 15.15
CA ILE A 281 0.76 9.24 14.22
C ILE A 281 1.67 9.67 13.09
N THR A 282 1.28 9.33 11.86
CA THR A 282 1.88 9.79 10.62
C THR A 282 0.85 10.52 9.77
N VAL A 283 1.28 11.17 8.72
CA VAL A 283 0.39 11.84 7.77
C VAL A 283 0.14 10.95 6.55
N ASN A 284 -1.06 11.09 5.99
CA ASN A 284 -1.45 10.49 4.72
C ASN A 284 -2.38 11.45 3.97
N GLY A 285 -2.88 11.06 2.79
CA GLY A 285 -3.86 11.83 2.03
C GLY A 285 -5.06 10.96 1.67
N HIS A 286 -6.17 11.63 1.45
CA HIS A 286 -7.42 11.01 1.01
C HIS A 286 -8.05 11.82 -0.12
N SER A 287 -8.57 11.13 -1.15
CA SER A 287 -9.35 11.72 -2.22
C SER A 287 -10.83 11.40 -2.04
N TYR A 288 -11.69 12.33 -2.41
CA TYR A 288 -13.13 12.17 -2.37
C TYR A 288 -13.69 12.09 -3.80
N GLU A 289 -14.53 11.11 -4.08
CA GLU A 289 -15.30 11.04 -5.33
C GLU A 289 -16.49 12.00 -5.32
N ASP A 290 -17.10 12.17 -4.14
CA ASP A 290 -18.20 13.10 -3.93
C ASP A 290 -17.70 14.56 -4.13
N PRO A 291 -18.17 15.26 -5.17
CA PRO A 291 -17.75 16.64 -5.44
C PRO A 291 -17.99 17.62 -4.29
N GLU A 292 -18.99 17.37 -3.44
CA GLU A 292 -19.30 18.22 -2.29
C GLU A 292 -18.26 18.12 -1.16
N LYS A 293 -17.49 17.02 -1.15
CA LYS A 293 -16.41 16.77 -0.19
C LYS A 293 -15.03 17.14 -0.72
N GLN A 294 -14.93 17.43 -2.02
CA GLN A 294 -13.68 17.84 -2.64
C GLN A 294 -13.21 19.17 -2.06
N THR A 295 -11.88 19.28 -1.91
CA THR A 295 -11.23 20.51 -1.45
C THR A 295 -10.67 21.32 -2.60
N GLU A 296 -10.25 22.56 -2.34
CA GLU A 296 -9.53 23.39 -3.32
C GLU A 296 -8.04 23.01 -3.46
N ASN A 297 -7.58 22.01 -2.70
CA ASN A 297 -6.18 21.63 -2.63
C ASN A 297 -5.93 20.25 -3.26
N THR A 298 -4.74 20.09 -3.84
CA THR A 298 -4.15 18.78 -4.17
C THR A 298 -3.07 18.50 -3.14
N ASN A 299 -2.99 17.25 -2.70
CA ASN A 299 -1.91 16.80 -1.83
C ASN A 299 -1.23 15.55 -2.37
N PHE A 300 0.06 15.39 -2.07
CA PHE A 300 0.87 14.23 -2.42
C PHE A 300 2.05 14.06 -1.46
N ALA A 301 2.52 12.85 -1.29
CA ALA A 301 3.74 12.61 -0.53
C ALA A 301 4.99 12.85 -1.38
N LEU A 302 6.05 13.35 -0.76
CA LEU A 302 7.42 13.29 -1.25
C LEU A 302 8.22 12.36 -0.35
N LEU A 303 8.66 11.24 -0.89
CA LEU A 303 9.28 10.15 -0.14
C LEU A 303 10.69 9.87 -0.65
N VAL A 304 11.62 9.73 0.30
CA VAL A 304 13.01 9.32 0.08
C VAL A 304 13.17 7.88 0.54
N ALA A 305 13.52 6.98 -0.38
CA ALA A 305 13.75 5.58 -0.05
C ALA A 305 15.08 5.41 0.67
N LYS A 306 15.08 4.69 1.79
CA LYS A 306 16.28 4.29 2.53
C LYS A 306 16.35 2.78 2.65
N HIS A 307 17.51 2.24 2.30
CA HIS A 307 17.88 0.86 2.51
C HIS A 307 19.00 0.81 3.53
N PHE A 308 18.91 -0.16 4.42
CA PHE A 308 19.94 -0.44 5.39
C PHE A 308 20.55 -1.80 5.08
N SER A 309 21.88 -1.86 5.05
CA SER A 309 22.64 -3.09 4.92
C SER A 309 23.07 -3.62 6.27
N GLU A 310 23.49 -4.89 6.32
CA GLU A 310 24.07 -5.47 7.52
C GLU A 310 25.15 -4.55 8.15
N PRO A 311 25.21 -4.43 9.47
CA PRO A 311 24.44 -5.18 10.48
C PRO A 311 23.07 -4.52 10.82
N PHE A 312 22.68 -3.42 10.17
CA PHE A 312 21.49 -2.62 10.48
C PHE A 312 20.29 -3.14 9.66
N LYS A 313 19.45 -3.94 10.29
CA LYS A 313 18.30 -4.58 9.62
C LYS A 313 16.96 -3.91 9.88
N ASP A 314 16.84 -3.06 10.89
CA ASP A 314 15.57 -2.51 11.33
C ASP A 314 15.23 -1.18 10.62
N SER A 315 14.91 -1.28 9.33
CA SER A 315 14.45 -0.12 8.54
C SER A 315 13.16 0.48 9.09
N ASN A 316 12.23 -0.38 9.55
CA ASN A 316 10.95 0.06 10.10
C ASN A 316 11.15 0.80 11.43
N GLY A 317 11.98 0.28 12.33
CA GLY A 317 12.32 0.96 13.59
C GLY A 317 12.97 2.32 13.37
N TYR A 318 13.79 2.47 12.32
CA TYR A 318 14.30 3.78 11.94
C TYR A 318 13.20 4.75 11.53
N GLY A 319 12.26 4.33 10.68
CA GLY A 319 11.10 5.14 10.29
C GLY A 319 10.19 5.47 11.48
N GLU A 320 9.93 4.50 12.36
CA GLU A 320 9.17 4.70 13.59
C GLU A 320 9.84 5.72 14.52
N SER A 321 11.16 5.68 14.66
CA SER A 321 11.91 6.61 15.51
C SER A 321 11.72 8.05 15.06
N ILE A 322 11.73 8.31 13.74
CA ILE A 322 11.50 9.62 13.16
C ILE A 322 10.04 10.06 13.38
N ALA A 323 9.08 9.16 13.19
CA ALA A 323 7.67 9.46 13.42
C ALA A 323 7.38 9.75 14.91
N ARG A 324 7.98 9.00 15.83
CA ARG A 324 7.90 9.26 17.28
C ARG A 324 8.51 10.62 17.66
N LEU A 325 9.62 10.99 17.03
CA LEU A 325 10.23 12.31 17.24
C LEU A 325 9.28 13.44 16.80
N SER A 326 8.62 13.30 15.64
CA SER A 326 7.59 14.23 15.19
C SER A 326 6.43 14.31 16.20
N ASN A 327 5.93 13.18 16.68
CA ASN A 327 4.84 13.13 17.65
C ASN A 327 5.24 13.77 19.00
N MET A 328 6.47 13.58 19.43
CA MET A 328 6.99 14.19 20.66
C MET A 328 7.04 15.72 20.55
N LEU A 329 7.43 16.27 19.40
CA LEU A 329 7.57 17.70 19.19
C LEU A 329 6.25 18.41 18.86
N GLY A 330 5.35 17.72 18.12
CA GLY A 330 4.10 18.29 17.61
C GLY A 330 2.84 17.77 18.29
N GLY A 331 2.93 16.79 19.17
CA GLY A 331 1.76 16.08 19.69
C GLY A 331 1.08 15.20 18.62
N GLY A 332 1.66 15.08 17.43
CA GLY A 332 1.14 14.39 16.25
C GLY A 332 1.88 14.86 15.00
N VAL A 333 1.13 15.28 13.99
CA VAL A 333 1.68 15.82 12.73
C VAL A 333 2.11 17.28 12.91
N ILE A 334 3.27 17.60 12.38
CA ILE A 334 3.80 18.97 12.28
C ILE A 334 3.49 19.52 10.89
N VAL A 335 3.08 20.79 10.81
CA VAL A 335 2.92 21.53 9.55
C VAL A 335 3.93 22.68 9.48
N GLN A 336 4.55 22.86 8.31
CA GLN A 336 5.48 23.95 8.04
C GLN A 336 5.27 24.50 6.63
N ARG A 337 5.26 25.81 6.47
CA ARG A 337 5.28 26.47 5.16
C ARG A 337 6.65 26.26 4.51
N PHE A 338 6.68 26.01 3.22
CA PHE A 338 7.93 25.83 2.48
C PHE A 338 8.86 27.04 2.60
N GLY A 339 8.33 28.26 2.50
CA GLY A 339 9.13 29.47 2.67
C GLY A 339 9.76 29.61 4.06
N ASP A 340 9.10 29.16 5.12
CA ASP A 340 9.68 29.15 6.47
C ASP A 340 10.78 28.09 6.59
N LEU A 341 10.60 26.92 6.00
CA LEU A 341 11.61 25.86 5.96
C LEU A 341 12.90 26.36 5.27
N ILE A 342 12.77 26.99 4.09
CA ILE A 342 13.93 27.52 3.34
C ILE A 342 14.67 28.62 4.12
N ARG A 343 13.95 29.41 4.91
CA ARG A 343 14.55 30.42 5.80
C ARG A 343 15.11 29.84 7.10
N GLY A 344 15.03 28.54 7.31
CA GLY A 344 15.54 27.87 8.51
C GLY A 344 14.80 28.28 9.79
N ARG A 345 13.49 28.49 9.71
CA ARG A 345 12.67 28.88 10.86
C ARG A 345 11.37 28.07 10.93
N ARG A 346 10.86 27.86 12.14
CA ARG A 346 9.55 27.22 12.34
C ARG A 346 8.41 28.07 11.75
N SER A 347 7.34 27.44 11.30
CA SER A 347 6.06 28.10 11.10
C SER A 347 5.37 28.39 12.43
N THR A 348 4.55 29.43 12.45
CA THR A 348 3.65 29.76 13.57
C THR A 348 2.21 29.75 13.09
N GLN A 349 1.24 29.67 14.01
CA GLN A 349 -0.16 29.69 13.64
C GLN A 349 -0.51 30.93 12.80
N SER A 350 -0.06 32.12 13.23
CA SER A 350 -0.28 33.38 12.49
C SER A 350 0.20 33.29 11.03
N ARG A 351 1.39 32.69 10.78
CA ARG A 351 1.90 32.54 9.41
C ARG A 351 1.12 31.52 8.58
N ILE A 352 0.57 30.49 9.23
CA ILE A 352 -0.32 29.53 8.55
C ILE A 352 -1.65 30.21 8.21
N ASP A 353 -2.20 31.01 9.14
CA ASP A 353 -3.48 31.72 8.94
C ASP A 353 -3.38 32.84 7.89
N GLU A 354 -2.20 33.42 7.72
CA GLU A 354 -1.91 34.45 6.70
C GLU A 354 -1.62 33.88 5.31
N ALA A 355 -1.42 32.54 5.18
CA ALA A 355 -1.14 31.90 3.91
C ALA A 355 -2.40 31.93 3.02
N PHE A 356 -2.19 32.01 1.69
CA PHE A 356 -3.33 31.97 0.76
C PHE A 356 -3.97 30.57 0.63
N ILE A 357 -3.29 29.53 1.14
CA ILE A 357 -3.80 28.16 1.16
C ILE A 357 -4.42 27.85 2.53
N THR A 358 -5.64 27.31 2.52
CA THR A 358 -6.30 26.84 3.73
C THR A 358 -5.92 25.37 3.99
N PRO A 359 -5.25 25.07 5.12
CA PRO A 359 -4.90 23.69 5.47
C PRO A 359 -6.14 22.79 5.59
N THR A 360 -6.10 21.59 5.00
CA THR A 360 -7.19 20.61 5.16
C THR A 360 -7.04 19.74 6.41
N LEU A 361 -5.83 19.68 7.00
CA LEU A 361 -5.57 19.04 8.28
C LEU A 361 -5.14 20.08 9.31
N SER A 362 -5.82 20.09 10.46
CA SER A 362 -5.36 20.82 11.64
C SER A 362 -4.14 20.09 12.22
N ALA A 363 -2.96 20.67 12.08
CA ALA A 363 -1.68 20.16 12.55
C ALA A 363 -0.91 21.22 13.33
N THR A 364 0.08 20.82 14.11
CA THR A 364 0.89 21.75 14.92
C THR A 364 1.90 22.47 14.04
N PRO A 365 1.87 23.83 13.97
CA PRO A 365 2.91 24.59 13.28
C PRO A 365 4.27 24.40 13.93
N GLY A 366 5.26 24.00 13.14
CA GLY A 366 6.57 23.63 13.70
C GLY A 366 7.72 23.76 12.71
N ASP A 367 8.78 23.01 13.00
CA ASP A 367 10.01 22.97 12.21
C ASP A 367 10.38 21.51 11.89
N LEU A 368 10.24 21.13 10.63
CA LEU A 368 10.55 19.80 10.13
C LEU A 368 12.06 19.50 10.13
N SER A 369 12.91 20.51 10.19
CA SER A 369 14.37 20.33 10.29
C SER A 369 14.81 19.74 11.63
N LEU A 370 13.96 19.81 12.66
CA LEU A 370 14.19 19.18 13.96
C LEU A 370 13.82 17.68 13.97
N VAL A 371 13.11 17.22 12.96
CA VAL A 371 12.57 15.86 12.86
C VAL A 371 13.26 15.06 11.76
N LEU A 372 13.29 15.60 10.54
CA LEU A 372 13.81 14.90 9.39
C LEU A 372 15.35 14.98 9.35
N PRO A 373 16.04 13.84 9.15
CA PRO A 373 17.47 13.85 8.88
C PRO A 373 17.82 14.78 7.70
N LYS A 374 18.89 15.55 7.85
CA LYS A 374 19.30 16.55 6.85
C LYS A 374 19.31 16.01 5.41
N ARG A 375 19.80 14.79 5.20
CA ARG A 375 19.87 14.17 3.87
C ARG A 375 18.48 13.95 3.25
N ILE A 376 17.49 13.58 4.05
CA ILE A 376 16.11 13.43 3.62
C ILE A 376 15.50 14.79 3.30
N LEU A 377 15.69 15.75 4.20
CA LEU A 377 15.14 17.09 4.05
C LEU A 377 15.71 17.81 2.82
N ASP A 378 17.03 17.77 2.62
CA ASP A 378 17.69 18.34 1.44
C ASP A 378 17.10 17.73 0.15
N GLY A 379 16.93 16.41 0.11
CA GLY A 379 16.34 15.71 -1.05
C GLY A 379 14.90 16.14 -1.35
N ILE A 380 14.09 16.35 -0.31
CA ILE A 380 12.71 16.85 -0.46
C ILE A 380 12.73 18.28 -1.03
N ILE A 381 13.61 19.16 -0.53
CA ILE A 381 13.76 20.53 -1.01
C ILE A 381 14.17 20.53 -2.50
N GLU A 382 15.16 19.74 -2.89
CA GLU A 382 15.58 19.62 -4.28
C GLU A 382 14.41 19.14 -5.17
N MET A 383 13.64 18.14 -4.72
CA MET A 383 12.48 17.63 -5.46
C MET A 383 11.38 18.68 -5.63
N ILE A 384 11.11 19.53 -4.62
CA ILE A 384 10.12 20.60 -4.71
C ILE A 384 10.52 21.60 -5.80
N TYR A 385 11.78 22.01 -5.85
CA TYR A 385 12.28 22.90 -6.91
C TYR A 385 12.29 22.24 -8.29
N ALA A 386 12.56 20.93 -8.36
CA ALA A 386 12.49 20.19 -9.62
C ALA A 386 11.04 20.10 -10.13
N LEU A 387 10.07 19.83 -9.25
CA LEU A 387 8.65 19.82 -9.59
C LEU A 387 8.14 21.20 -10.00
N ASP A 388 8.63 22.26 -9.42
CA ASP A 388 8.24 23.64 -9.78
C ASP A 388 8.52 23.98 -11.25
N LYS A 389 9.51 23.32 -11.86
CA LYS A 389 9.83 23.48 -13.30
C LYS A 389 8.73 22.92 -14.22
N ILE A 390 7.97 21.92 -13.77
CA ILE A 390 6.91 21.28 -14.55
C ILE A 390 5.49 21.64 -14.05
N ALA A 391 5.39 22.09 -12.81
CA ALA A 391 4.16 22.53 -12.16
C ALA A 391 4.49 23.82 -11.38
N PRO A 392 4.56 24.98 -12.07
CA PRO A 392 4.92 26.26 -11.45
C PRO A 392 3.97 26.63 -10.31
N GLY A 393 4.52 26.99 -9.16
CA GLY A 393 3.81 27.23 -7.92
C GLY A 393 4.02 26.12 -6.87
N THR A 394 4.68 25.00 -7.24
CA THR A 394 5.03 23.95 -6.27
C THR A 394 5.99 24.46 -5.20
N ALA A 395 6.99 25.28 -5.57
CA ALA A 395 7.96 25.90 -4.65
C ALA A 395 7.47 27.25 -4.07
N ASN A 396 6.16 27.50 -4.08
CA ASN A 396 5.60 28.70 -3.47
C ASN A 396 5.87 28.72 -1.95
N GLU A 397 6.08 29.91 -1.38
CA GLU A 397 6.35 30.07 0.05
C GLU A 397 5.23 29.53 0.95
N ASP A 398 3.99 29.56 0.47
CA ASP A 398 2.80 29.11 1.19
C ASP A 398 2.46 27.64 0.98
N THR A 399 3.21 26.92 0.13
CA THR A 399 3.08 25.47 0.02
C THR A 399 3.28 24.83 1.38
N LEU A 400 2.35 23.99 1.82
CA LEU A 400 2.37 23.35 3.12
C LEU A 400 3.05 21.99 3.07
N LEU A 401 3.90 21.73 4.05
CA LEU A 401 4.59 20.47 4.26
C LEU A 401 4.16 19.89 5.61
N TYR A 402 3.61 18.67 5.58
CA TYR A 402 3.22 17.98 6.80
C TYR A 402 4.19 16.82 7.05
N GLY A 403 4.66 16.70 8.26
CA GLY A 403 5.61 15.65 8.64
C GLY A 403 5.20 14.89 9.90
N VAL A 404 5.52 13.61 9.89
CA VAL A 404 6.20 12.90 8.82
C VAL A 404 5.25 11.92 8.12
N GLU A 405 5.50 11.68 6.83
CA GLU A 405 4.93 10.52 6.14
C GLU A 405 5.97 9.41 6.10
N VAL A 406 5.57 8.22 6.50
CA VAL A 406 6.42 7.03 6.48
C VAL A 406 5.68 5.89 5.79
N LYS A 407 6.34 5.24 4.85
CA LYS A 407 5.86 3.96 4.29
C LYS A 407 6.74 2.84 4.79
N PHE A 408 6.13 2.01 5.62
CA PHE A 408 6.73 0.78 6.13
C PHE A 408 6.53 -0.35 5.14
N TYR A 409 7.54 -1.20 5.00
CA TYR A 409 7.48 -2.40 4.20
C TYR A 409 7.79 -3.61 5.08
N ASN A 410 7.08 -4.70 4.86
CA ASN A 410 7.38 -5.95 5.55
C ASN A 410 8.75 -6.48 5.11
N MET A 411 9.38 -7.29 5.95
CA MET A 411 10.58 -8.02 5.55
C MET A 411 10.29 -8.82 4.29
N GLU A 412 11.26 -8.87 3.38
CA GLU A 412 11.18 -9.67 2.17
C GLU A 412 11.50 -11.13 2.53
N VAL A 413 10.53 -11.99 2.29
CA VAL A 413 10.66 -13.43 2.53
C VAL A 413 11.42 -14.07 1.38
N ASP A 414 12.35 -14.94 1.67
CA ASP A 414 13.13 -15.68 0.67
C ASP A 414 12.27 -16.76 0.02
N VAL A 415 11.96 -16.56 -1.26
CA VAL A 415 11.16 -17.46 -2.11
C VAL A 415 11.83 -17.63 -3.47
N ASP A 416 11.51 -18.70 -4.16
CA ASP A 416 11.97 -18.98 -5.52
C ASP A 416 11.15 -18.27 -6.60
N GLU A 417 11.42 -18.57 -7.88
CA GLU A 417 10.67 -18.04 -9.01
C GLU A 417 9.19 -18.48 -9.07
N LYS A 418 8.77 -19.46 -8.27
CA LYS A 418 7.37 -19.87 -8.11
C LYS A 418 6.68 -19.22 -6.93
N LEU A 419 7.37 -18.34 -6.21
CA LEU A 419 6.99 -17.77 -4.93
C LEU A 419 6.81 -18.85 -3.85
N GLU A 420 7.50 -19.98 -4.00
CA GLU A 420 7.57 -21.09 -3.06
C GLU A 420 8.76 -20.87 -2.11
N THR A 421 8.56 -21.14 -0.84
CA THR A 421 9.64 -21.08 0.14
C THR A 421 10.56 -22.29 -0.01
N ARG A 422 11.61 -22.38 0.81
CA ARG A 422 12.43 -23.59 0.93
C ARG A 422 11.62 -24.85 1.32
N HIS A 423 10.42 -24.67 1.85
CA HIS A 423 9.48 -25.75 2.17
C HIS A 423 8.50 -25.97 1.02
N LYS A 424 8.58 -27.14 0.39
CA LYS A 424 7.74 -27.49 -0.75
C LYS A 424 6.24 -27.45 -0.42
N GLY A 425 5.45 -26.75 -1.26
CA GLY A 425 4.02 -26.57 -1.07
C GLY A 425 3.67 -25.41 -0.13
N LEU A 426 4.66 -24.64 0.35
CA LEU A 426 4.43 -23.41 1.13
C LEU A 426 4.79 -22.18 0.32
N TYR A 427 3.78 -21.39 0.01
CA TYR A 427 3.89 -20.16 -0.79
C TYR A 427 3.60 -18.94 0.07
N ILE A 428 4.39 -17.87 -0.09
CA ILE A 428 4.20 -16.62 0.65
C ILE A 428 4.06 -15.48 -0.35
N ILE A 429 2.88 -14.84 -0.34
CA ILE A 429 2.48 -13.79 -1.27
C ILE A 429 1.80 -12.63 -0.54
N GLY A 430 1.37 -11.64 -1.30
CA GLY A 430 0.72 -10.46 -0.75
C GLY A 430 1.72 -9.50 -0.07
N ASP A 431 1.18 -8.50 0.61
CA ASP A 431 2.00 -7.45 1.24
C ASP A 431 2.88 -8.00 2.38
N GLY A 432 2.43 -9.07 3.05
CA GLY A 432 3.19 -9.77 4.10
C GLY A 432 4.46 -10.47 3.62
N SER A 433 4.57 -10.76 2.31
CA SER A 433 5.80 -11.33 1.71
C SER A 433 6.94 -10.32 1.58
N GLY A 434 6.64 -9.01 1.68
CA GLY A 434 7.60 -7.95 1.36
C GLY A 434 7.88 -7.78 -0.15
N ILE A 435 7.27 -8.60 -1.02
CA ILE A 435 7.48 -8.60 -2.48
C ILE A 435 6.43 -7.74 -3.18
N THR A 436 5.18 -7.76 -2.70
CA THR A 436 4.06 -7.04 -3.32
C THR A 436 3.43 -6.03 -2.37
N HIS A 437 3.16 -4.82 -2.87
CA HIS A 437 2.71 -3.68 -2.05
C HIS A 437 1.52 -2.93 -2.66
N SER A 438 0.88 -3.49 -3.68
CA SER A 438 -0.31 -2.93 -4.34
C SER A 438 -1.36 -4.00 -4.58
N LEU A 439 -2.60 -3.56 -4.79
CA LEU A 439 -3.72 -4.47 -5.08
C LEU A 439 -3.41 -5.37 -6.29
N SER A 440 -2.93 -4.79 -7.40
CA SER A 440 -2.62 -5.54 -8.62
C SER A 440 -1.51 -6.56 -8.43
N HIS A 441 -0.39 -6.18 -7.79
CA HIS A 441 0.73 -7.10 -7.58
C HIS A 441 0.35 -8.24 -6.63
N ALA A 442 -0.36 -7.94 -5.54
CA ALA A 442 -0.84 -8.96 -4.62
C ALA A 442 -1.81 -9.93 -5.31
N SER A 443 -2.78 -9.41 -6.07
CA SER A 443 -3.72 -10.23 -6.84
C SER A 443 -2.99 -11.07 -7.89
N ALA A 444 -2.05 -10.49 -8.64
CA ALA A 444 -1.26 -11.18 -9.66
C ALA A 444 -0.40 -12.30 -9.06
N SER A 445 0.21 -12.09 -7.90
CA SER A 445 0.96 -13.13 -7.20
C SER A 445 0.05 -14.30 -6.79
N GLY A 446 -1.18 -14.01 -6.37
CA GLY A 446 -2.20 -15.02 -6.07
C GLY A 446 -2.57 -15.88 -7.27
N VAL A 447 -2.87 -15.24 -8.41
CA VAL A 447 -3.14 -15.95 -9.68
C VAL A 447 -1.93 -16.81 -10.09
N TYR A 448 -0.72 -16.26 -9.97
CA TYR A 448 0.48 -16.97 -10.36
C TYR A 448 0.70 -18.26 -9.57
N VAL A 449 0.63 -18.18 -8.24
CA VAL A 449 0.80 -19.34 -7.35
C VAL A 449 -0.30 -20.37 -7.60
N ALA A 450 -1.55 -19.94 -7.75
CA ALA A 450 -2.67 -20.86 -8.05
C ALA A 450 -2.43 -21.67 -9.34
N ARG A 451 -1.90 -21.03 -10.39
CA ARG A 451 -1.53 -21.72 -11.65
C ARG A 451 -0.43 -22.73 -11.43
N ASN A 452 0.62 -22.35 -10.67
CA ASN A 452 1.71 -23.28 -10.37
C ASN A 452 1.19 -24.52 -9.63
N ILE A 453 0.32 -24.35 -8.63
CA ILE A 453 -0.25 -25.48 -7.89
C ILE A 453 -1.08 -26.39 -8.84
N THR A 454 -1.94 -25.82 -9.68
CA THR A 454 -2.85 -26.60 -10.53
C THR A 454 -2.14 -27.28 -11.69
N ASP A 455 -1.02 -26.76 -12.17
CA ASP A 455 -0.22 -27.43 -13.22
C ASP A 455 0.53 -28.67 -12.70
N PHE A 456 0.72 -28.80 -11.38
CA PHE A 456 1.35 -29.97 -10.74
C PHE A 456 0.34 -31.04 -10.29
N VAL A 457 -0.93 -30.71 -10.19
CA VAL A 457 -2.02 -31.64 -9.73
C VAL A 457 -2.62 -32.41 -10.90
N LYS A 458 -1.91 -32.59 -12.01
CA LYS A 458 -2.32 -33.43 -13.14
C LYS A 458 -1.88 -34.87 -12.99
#